data_494e623f9d28f34492eabe756c638eb7
#
_entry.id   494e623f9d28f34492eabe756c638eb7
#
_cell.length_a   1.000
_cell.length_b   1.000
_cell.length_c   1.000
_cell.angle_alpha   90.00
_cell.angle_beta   90.00
_cell.angle_gamma   90.00
#
_symmetry.space_group_name_H-M   'P 1'
#
loop_
_entity.id
_entity.type
_entity.pdbx_description
1 polymer ?
#
loop_
_entity_poly.entity_id
_entity_poly.type
_entity_poly.pdbx_seq_one_letter_code
_entity_poly.pdbx_strand_id
1 'polypeptide(L)'
;MREKANNTFTTVHEFYKGGEKSDNKKYEGNNLSPKQLVRNSKQPSNNVFLQTKREEVKNKTPQAIGHFFYTSGFSTGNCGEMACVALYVAELKGVPKDQLKLMTHYTKHKLFGNANGFGHSYALLGPDNGEQWVIDPWANICCDIKDYAETFKNKMDAWTAEGKRIGIPAFMGGANWLPPNDSHLATLLDAKEVSIRDYEQAG
;
A
#
# COMPACT_ATOMS: atom_id res chain seq x y z
N MET A 1 -2.49 -12.82 18.27
CA MET A 1 -2.10 -12.23 16.95
C MET A 1 -1.52 -10.82 17.07
N ARG A 2 -2.06 -9.97 17.91
CA ARG A 2 -1.67 -8.57 18.13
C ARG A 2 -0.15 -8.33 18.23
N GLU A 3 0.55 -9.10 19.07
CA GLU A 3 2.00 -8.94 19.25
C GLU A 3 2.78 -9.19 17.97
N LYS A 4 2.45 -10.25 17.23
CA LYS A 4 3.08 -10.57 15.94
C LYS A 4 2.82 -9.48 14.90
N ALA A 5 1.61 -8.92 14.87
CA ALA A 5 1.27 -7.82 13.97
C ALA A 5 2.08 -6.56 14.29
N ASN A 6 2.17 -6.16 15.55
CA ASN A 6 2.96 -5.01 15.97
C ASN A 6 4.46 -5.19 15.66
N ASN A 7 5.01 -6.38 15.93
CA ASN A 7 6.42 -6.68 15.64
C ASN A 7 6.69 -6.68 14.13
N THR A 8 5.77 -7.20 13.33
CA THR A 8 5.84 -7.14 11.86
C THR A 8 5.79 -5.70 11.37
N PHE A 9 4.81 -4.93 11.84
CA PHE A 9 4.64 -3.53 11.46
C PHE A 9 5.89 -2.70 11.79
N THR A 10 6.45 -2.86 12.98
CA THR A 10 7.67 -2.16 13.40
C THR A 10 8.84 -2.50 12.48
N THR A 11 9.05 -3.80 12.17
CA THR A 11 10.12 -4.25 11.28
C THR A 11 9.96 -3.65 9.87
N VAL A 12 8.74 -3.69 9.32
CA VAL A 12 8.45 -3.13 7.98
C VAL A 12 8.59 -1.61 7.98
N HIS A 13 8.14 -0.94 9.05
CA HIS A 13 8.29 0.51 9.19
C HIS A 13 9.78 0.92 9.19
N GLU A 14 10.63 0.24 9.96
CA GLU A 14 12.06 0.52 9.99
C GLU A 14 12.72 0.23 8.63
N PHE A 15 12.33 -0.83 7.92
CA PHE A 15 12.80 -1.13 6.57
C PHE A 15 12.53 0.03 5.59
N TYR A 16 11.32 0.62 5.63
CA TYR A 16 10.97 1.75 4.76
C TYR A 16 11.37 3.13 5.32
N LYS A 17 11.84 3.24 6.56
CA LYS A 17 12.13 4.53 7.22
C LYS A 17 13.25 5.31 6.55
N GLY A 18 14.32 4.62 6.17
CA GLY A 18 15.49 5.21 5.51
C GLY A 18 15.39 5.29 4.00
N GLY A 19 14.38 4.67 3.41
CA GLY A 19 14.29 4.46 1.97
C GLY A 19 13.52 5.54 1.20
N GLU A 20 13.42 5.27 -0.07
CA GLU A 20 12.81 6.16 -1.06
C GLU A 20 11.28 6.25 -0.94
N LYS A 21 10.65 5.35 -0.18
CA LYS A 21 9.21 5.30 0.10
C LYS A 21 8.35 5.11 -1.17
N SER A 22 7.09 5.56 -1.11
CA SER A 22 6.13 5.41 -2.20
C SER A 22 6.32 6.48 -3.28
N ASP A 23 6.25 6.08 -4.54
CA ASP A 23 6.30 6.97 -5.70
C ASP A 23 4.95 7.65 -6.00
N ASN A 24 3.84 7.12 -5.49
CA ASN A 24 2.50 7.64 -5.72
C ASN A 24 2.00 8.62 -4.65
N LYS A 25 2.93 9.27 -3.91
CA LYS A 25 2.62 10.29 -2.91
C LYS A 25 3.52 11.51 -3.06
N LYS A 26 2.92 12.70 -3.06
CA LYS A 26 3.63 13.99 -2.98
C LYS A 26 2.93 14.94 -2.02
N TYR A 27 3.53 16.07 -1.78
CA TYR A 27 2.91 17.19 -1.06
C TYR A 27 2.71 18.37 -1.99
N GLU A 28 1.60 19.08 -1.84
CA GLU A 28 1.28 20.33 -2.53
C GLU A 28 1.00 21.42 -1.51
N GLY A 29 1.44 22.63 -1.83
CA GLY A 29 1.25 23.83 -1.00
C GLY A 29 2.42 24.80 -1.16
N ASN A 30 2.19 26.04 -0.74
CA ASN A 30 3.17 27.12 -0.89
C ASN A 30 4.26 27.10 0.20
N ASN A 31 4.02 26.42 1.32
CA ASN A 31 4.91 26.40 2.50
C ASN A 31 5.32 24.97 2.86
N LEU A 32 5.89 24.24 1.91
CA LEU A 32 6.37 22.90 2.17
C LEU A 32 7.61 22.91 3.07
N SER A 33 7.63 22.03 4.06
CA SER A 33 8.82 21.81 4.90
C SER A 33 9.97 21.22 4.07
N PRO A 34 11.25 21.41 4.50
CA PRO A 34 12.40 20.80 3.82
C PRO A 34 12.25 19.29 3.61
N LYS A 35 11.66 18.57 4.59
CA LYS A 35 11.40 17.14 4.51
C LYS A 35 10.38 16.78 3.42
N GLN A 36 9.35 17.60 3.23
CA GLN A 36 8.35 17.41 2.17
C GLN A 36 8.94 17.70 0.79
N LEU A 37 9.77 18.73 0.67
CA LEU A 37 10.49 19.04 -0.58
C LEU A 37 11.43 17.93 -1.00
N VAL A 38 12.25 17.41 -0.07
CA VAL A 38 13.13 16.25 -0.34
C VAL A 38 12.33 15.03 -0.78
N ARG A 39 11.18 14.78 -0.17
CA ARG A 39 10.30 13.69 -0.60
C ARG A 39 9.80 13.88 -2.03
N ASN A 40 9.32 15.08 -2.36
CA ASN A 40 8.80 15.37 -3.70
C ASN A 40 9.88 15.25 -4.78
N SER A 41 11.10 15.68 -4.50
CA SER A 41 12.22 15.62 -5.46
C SER A 41 12.63 14.18 -5.83
N LYS A 42 12.39 13.22 -4.95
CA LYS A 42 12.72 11.81 -5.16
C LYS A 42 11.64 11.02 -5.90
N GLN A 43 10.43 11.53 -5.96
CA GLN A 43 9.27 10.81 -6.49
C GLN A 43 9.46 10.34 -7.95
N PRO A 44 10.00 11.14 -8.91
CA PRO A 44 10.16 10.70 -10.29
C PRO A 44 11.15 9.55 -10.46
N SER A 45 12.31 9.60 -9.76
CA SER A 45 13.31 8.53 -9.81
C SER A 45 12.79 7.25 -9.16
N ASN A 46 12.04 7.36 -8.08
CA ASN A 46 11.39 6.23 -7.42
C ASN A 46 10.42 5.50 -8.36
N ASN A 47 9.66 6.24 -9.16
CA ASN A 47 8.73 5.66 -10.13
C ASN A 47 9.48 4.79 -11.15
N VAL A 48 10.48 5.35 -11.84
CA VAL A 48 11.27 4.62 -12.84
C VAL A 48 11.87 3.35 -12.26
N PHE A 49 12.47 3.48 -11.08
CA PHE A 49 13.13 2.36 -10.41
C PHE A 49 12.14 1.28 -9.97
N LEU A 50 10.99 1.67 -9.43
CA LEU A 50 9.95 0.74 -9.01
C LEU A 50 9.37 -0.04 -10.19
N GLN A 51 9.14 0.60 -11.33
CA GLN A 51 8.66 -0.08 -12.55
C GLN A 51 9.65 -1.15 -13.02
N THR A 52 10.96 -0.84 -13.02
CA THR A 52 12.00 -1.83 -13.35
C THR A 52 11.93 -3.05 -12.43
N LYS A 53 11.77 -2.83 -11.11
CA LYS A 53 11.69 -3.91 -10.14
C LYS A 53 10.39 -4.73 -10.25
N ARG A 54 9.30 -4.13 -10.67
CA ARG A 54 8.04 -4.83 -10.94
C ARG A 54 8.17 -5.88 -12.04
N GLU A 55 8.90 -5.56 -13.10
CA GLU A 55 9.14 -6.54 -14.18
C GLU A 55 9.93 -7.77 -13.70
N GLU A 56 10.86 -7.61 -12.73
CA GLU A 56 11.62 -8.72 -12.15
C GLU A 56 10.75 -9.69 -11.32
N VAL A 57 9.64 -9.19 -10.78
CA VAL A 57 8.73 -9.97 -9.91
C VAL A 57 7.37 -10.26 -10.55
N LYS A 58 7.21 -9.93 -11.80
CA LYS A 58 5.99 -10.20 -12.58
C LYS A 58 5.63 -11.69 -12.48
N ASN A 59 4.36 -11.98 -12.23
CA ASN A 59 3.82 -13.33 -12.06
C ASN A 59 4.35 -14.13 -10.84
N LYS A 60 4.95 -13.46 -9.84
CA LYS A 60 5.34 -14.10 -8.58
C LYS A 60 4.22 -14.01 -7.55
N THR A 61 4.23 -14.95 -6.60
CA THR A 61 3.30 -14.90 -5.46
C THR A 61 3.57 -13.68 -4.57
N PRO A 62 2.58 -13.18 -3.82
CA PRO A 62 2.78 -12.07 -2.89
C PRO A 62 3.95 -12.26 -1.93
N GLN A 63 4.14 -13.47 -1.39
CA GLN A 63 5.26 -13.80 -0.51
C GLN A 63 6.61 -13.73 -1.25
N ALA A 64 6.67 -14.22 -2.49
CA ALA A 64 7.89 -14.16 -3.30
C ALA A 64 8.23 -12.70 -3.70
N ILE A 65 7.22 -11.87 -3.96
CA ILE A 65 7.39 -10.42 -4.15
C ILE A 65 7.94 -9.79 -2.87
N GLY A 66 7.32 -10.07 -1.73
CA GLY A 66 7.76 -9.56 -0.43
C GLY A 66 9.20 -9.96 -0.10
N HIS A 67 9.54 -11.24 -0.31
CA HIS A 67 10.90 -11.74 -0.16
C HIS A 67 11.89 -10.96 -1.03
N PHE A 68 11.59 -10.79 -2.32
CA PHE A 68 12.47 -10.09 -3.27
C PHE A 68 12.73 -8.65 -2.83
N PHE A 69 11.69 -7.86 -2.53
CA PHE A 69 11.87 -6.47 -2.11
C PHE A 69 12.63 -6.35 -0.78
N TYR A 70 12.32 -7.20 0.19
CA TYR A 70 12.94 -7.17 1.50
C TYR A 70 14.42 -7.56 1.46
N THR A 71 14.75 -8.66 0.78
CA THR A 71 16.14 -9.17 0.72
C THR A 71 17.06 -8.38 -0.20
N SER A 72 16.51 -7.74 -1.23
CA SER A 72 17.29 -6.82 -2.07
C SER A 72 17.59 -5.47 -1.40
N GLY A 73 17.04 -5.21 -0.20
CA GLY A 73 17.19 -3.93 0.49
C GLY A 73 16.45 -2.77 -0.19
N PHE A 74 15.55 -3.10 -1.13
CA PHE A 74 14.85 -2.11 -1.92
C PHE A 74 13.63 -1.56 -1.16
N SER A 75 13.80 -0.41 -0.53
CA SER A 75 12.81 0.22 0.36
C SER A 75 11.92 1.25 -0.34
N THR A 76 11.59 1.02 -1.62
CA THR A 76 10.55 1.77 -2.35
C THR A 76 9.40 0.82 -2.72
N GLY A 77 8.17 1.30 -2.64
CA GLY A 77 6.99 0.53 -3.01
C GLY A 77 5.71 1.33 -2.81
N ASN A 78 4.66 0.92 -3.51
CA ASN A 78 3.31 1.38 -3.23
C ASN A 78 2.59 0.39 -2.29
N CYS A 79 1.29 0.51 -2.19
CA CYS A 79 0.51 -0.31 -1.26
C CYS A 79 0.71 -1.81 -1.49
N GLY A 80 0.74 -2.27 -2.75
CA GLY A 80 0.92 -3.68 -3.10
C GLY A 80 2.26 -4.24 -2.67
N GLU A 81 3.38 -3.62 -3.06
CA GLU A 81 4.72 -4.07 -2.69
C GLU A 81 4.93 -4.02 -1.17
N MET A 82 4.47 -2.94 -0.52
CA MET A 82 4.58 -2.79 0.93
C MET A 82 3.77 -3.84 1.69
N ALA A 83 2.57 -4.19 1.19
CA ALA A 83 1.77 -5.27 1.76
C ALA A 83 2.44 -6.64 1.58
N CYS A 84 3.03 -6.91 0.40
CA CYS A 84 3.79 -8.14 0.16
C CYS A 84 4.99 -8.27 1.11
N VAL A 85 5.74 -7.19 1.35
CA VAL A 85 6.84 -7.17 2.34
C VAL A 85 6.30 -7.44 3.74
N ALA A 86 5.13 -6.88 4.11
CA ALA A 86 4.52 -7.17 5.40
C ALA A 86 4.13 -8.64 5.56
N LEU A 87 3.60 -9.29 4.52
CA LEU A 87 3.31 -10.74 4.53
C LEU A 87 4.58 -11.57 4.73
N TYR A 88 5.65 -11.26 3.99
CA TYR A 88 6.92 -11.96 4.14
C TYR A 88 7.52 -11.79 5.54
N VAL A 89 7.55 -10.58 6.07
CA VAL A 89 8.05 -10.32 7.43
C VAL A 89 7.18 -10.99 8.49
N ALA A 90 5.86 -11.04 8.32
CA ALA A 90 4.96 -11.73 9.23
C ALA A 90 5.25 -13.25 9.26
N GLU A 91 5.52 -13.86 8.10
CA GLU A 91 5.97 -15.26 8.02
C GLU A 91 7.27 -15.48 8.78
N LEU A 92 8.26 -14.59 8.63
CA LEU A 92 9.52 -14.63 9.40
C LEU A 92 9.30 -14.48 10.92
N LYS A 93 8.22 -13.78 11.35
CA LYS A 93 7.82 -13.66 12.75
C LYS A 93 6.94 -14.83 13.23
N GLY A 94 6.83 -15.88 12.43
CA GLY A 94 6.13 -17.11 12.80
C GLY A 94 4.60 -17.02 12.71
N VAL A 95 4.05 -16.16 11.85
CA VAL A 95 2.64 -16.24 11.48
C VAL A 95 2.49 -17.37 10.46
N PRO A 96 1.59 -18.35 10.66
CA PRO A 96 1.35 -19.43 9.69
C PRO A 96 0.91 -18.89 8.34
N LYS A 97 1.35 -19.54 7.25
CA LYS A 97 1.05 -19.09 5.87
C LYS A 97 -0.44 -19.04 5.55
N ASP A 98 -1.20 -19.96 6.07
CA ASP A 98 -2.67 -20.03 5.92
C ASP A 98 -3.42 -18.92 6.66
N GLN A 99 -2.71 -18.16 7.51
CA GLN A 99 -3.20 -16.98 8.22
C GLN A 99 -2.67 -15.67 7.65
N LEU A 100 -2.06 -15.70 6.46
CA LEU A 100 -1.50 -14.55 5.77
C LEU A 100 -2.28 -14.29 4.48
N LYS A 101 -2.90 -13.10 4.36
CA LYS A 101 -3.69 -12.73 3.19
C LYS A 101 -3.26 -11.36 2.65
N LEU A 102 -3.06 -11.28 1.34
CA LEU A 102 -3.02 -10.00 0.64
C LEU A 102 -4.45 -9.55 0.38
N MET A 103 -4.83 -8.44 0.99
CA MET A 103 -6.13 -7.83 0.77
C MET A 103 -5.99 -6.72 -0.26
N THR A 104 -6.87 -6.72 -1.26
CA THR A 104 -6.89 -5.68 -2.29
C THR A 104 -8.31 -5.23 -2.55
N HIS A 105 -8.53 -3.93 -2.46
CA HIS A 105 -9.79 -3.28 -2.78
C HIS A 105 -9.65 -2.55 -4.11
N TYR A 106 -10.59 -2.75 -5.03
CA TYR A 106 -10.66 -2.05 -6.30
C TYR A 106 -11.91 -1.19 -6.40
N THR A 107 -11.77 0.03 -6.88
CA THR A 107 -12.91 0.81 -7.33
C THR A 107 -13.18 0.54 -8.80
N LYS A 108 -14.36 0.04 -9.12
CA LYS A 108 -14.81 -0.03 -10.52
C LYS A 108 -15.23 1.37 -10.97
N HIS A 109 -14.36 2.09 -11.67
CA HIS A 109 -14.79 3.26 -12.41
C HIS A 109 -15.63 2.82 -13.61
N LYS A 110 -16.94 3.10 -13.54
CA LYS A 110 -17.88 2.88 -14.65
C LYS A 110 -17.72 3.88 -15.82
N LEU A 111 -16.87 4.89 -15.70
CA LEU A 111 -16.62 5.87 -16.76
C LEU A 111 -15.54 5.31 -17.71
N PHE A 112 -15.95 4.93 -18.91
CA PHE A 112 -15.12 4.53 -20.06
C PHE A 112 -14.63 3.09 -20.18
N GLY A 113 -15.26 2.11 -19.54
CA GLY A 113 -15.07 0.70 -19.93
C GLY A 113 -13.70 0.07 -19.66
N ASN A 114 -12.76 0.78 -19.04
CA ASN A 114 -11.45 0.26 -18.69
C ASN A 114 -11.37 -0.11 -17.20
N ALA A 115 -10.94 -1.34 -16.94
CA ALA A 115 -10.80 -1.95 -15.63
C ALA A 115 -9.65 -1.36 -14.76
N ASN A 116 -9.10 -0.22 -15.12
CA ASN A 116 -8.02 0.43 -14.37
C ASN A 116 -8.58 1.24 -13.19
N GLY A 117 -9.29 0.57 -12.29
CA GLY A 117 -9.69 1.16 -11.02
C GLY A 117 -8.47 1.38 -10.13
N PHE A 118 -8.48 2.46 -9.34
CA PHE A 118 -7.53 2.64 -8.26
C PHE A 118 -7.74 1.52 -7.24
N GLY A 119 -6.69 0.78 -6.94
CA GLY A 119 -6.68 -0.26 -5.92
C GLY A 119 -5.89 0.17 -4.69
N HIS A 120 -6.25 -0.40 -3.53
CA HIS A 120 -5.44 -0.30 -2.33
C HIS A 120 -5.23 -1.68 -1.73
N SER A 121 -3.98 -1.98 -1.35
CA SER A 121 -3.60 -3.29 -0.82
C SER A 121 -2.98 -3.15 0.57
N TYR A 122 -3.28 -4.14 1.43
CA TYR A 122 -2.71 -4.29 2.76
C TYR A 122 -2.56 -5.77 3.13
N ALA A 123 -1.74 -6.08 4.12
CA ALA A 123 -1.62 -7.43 4.66
C ALA A 123 -2.64 -7.64 5.79
N LEU A 124 -3.32 -8.80 5.76
CA LEU A 124 -4.21 -9.25 6.82
C LEU A 124 -3.60 -10.50 7.46
N LEU A 125 -3.47 -10.48 8.78
CA LEU A 125 -2.91 -11.53 9.60
C LEU A 125 -3.97 -12.12 10.53
N GLY A 126 -4.06 -13.42 10.60
CA GLY A 126 -4.93 -14.15 11.51
C GLY A 126 -5.91 -15.09 10.83
N PRO A 127 -6.49 -16.04 11.58
CA PRO A 127 -7.44 -17.01 11.07
C PRO A 127 -8.79 -16.35 10.74
N ASP A 128 -9.54 -16.95 9.80
CA ASP A 128 -10.83 -16.40 9.34
C ASP A 128 -11.87 -16.27 10.48
N ASN A 129 -11.85 -17.17 11.43
CA ASN A 129 -12.79 -17.22 12.55
C ASN A 129 -12.20 -16.73 13.86
N GLY A 130 -11.19 -15.85 13.82
CA GLY A 130 -10.48 -15.39 15.00
C GLY A 130 -10.06 -13.93 14.96
N GLU A 131 -9.10 -13.60 15.80
CA GLU A 131 -8.52 -12.27 15.87
C GLU A 131 -7.71 -11.98 14.60
N GLN A 132 -8.11 -10.97 13.84
CA GLN A 132 -7.44 -10.54 12.62
C GLN A 132 -6.87 -9.12 12.77
N TRP A 133 -5.65 -8.94 12.24
CA TRP A 133 -4.90 -7.69 12.29
C TRP A 133 -4.50 -7.23 10.90
N VAL A 134 -4.74 -5.95 10.64
CA VAL A 134 -4.30 -5.27 9.42
C VAL A 134 -2.92 -4.69 9.62
N ILE A 135 -2.05 -4.90 8.64
CA ILE A 135 -0.79 -4.18 8.48
C ILE A 135 -0.82 -3.48 7.13
N ASP A 136 -0.93 -2.17 7.18
CA ASP A 136 -0.90 -1.29 6.02
C ASP A 136 0.30 -0.33 6.12
N PRO A 137 1.48 -0.72 5.64
CA PRO A 137 2.67 0.10 5.76
C PRO A 137 2.58 1.36 4.89
N TRP A 138 1.81 1.31 3.81
CA TRP A 138 1.60 2.45 2.93
C TRP A 138 0.84 3.58 3.63
N ALA A 139 -0.23 3.27 4.36
CA ALA A 139 -0.97 4.23 5.18
C ALA A 139 -0.35 4.44 6.57
N ASN A 140 0.65 3.63 6.95
CA ASN A 140 1.24 3.59 8.28
C ASN A 140 0.19 3.26 9.36
N ILE A 141 -0.53 2.14 9.13
CA ILE A 141 -1.59 1.63 10.01
C ILE A 141 -1.25 0.19 10.43
N CYS A 142 -1.45 -0.09 11.72
CA CYS A 142 -1.49 -1.44 12.30
C CYS A 142 -2.62 -1.46 13.31
N CYS A 143 -3.71 -2.21 13.05
CA CYS A 143 -4.89 -2.24 13.91
C CYS A 143 -5.69 -3.54 13.74
N ASP A 144 -6.66 -3.77 14.65
CA ASP A 144 -7.69 -4.79 14.44
C ASP A 144 -8.46 -4.49 13.14
N ILE A 145 -8.85 -5.55 12.41
CA ILE A 145 -9.61 -5.40 11.15
C ILE A 145 -10.91 -4.63 11.33
N LYS A 146 -11.54 -4.72 12.51
CA LYS A 146 -12.78 -4.02 12.84
C LYS A 146 -12.63 -2.51 12.88
N ASP A 147 -11.43 -2.04 13.23
CA ASP A 147 -11.11 -0.62 13.38
C ASP A 147 -10.49 -0.04 12.08
N TYR A 148 -10.18 -0.89 11.09
CA TYR A 148 -9.40 -0.47 9.93
C TYR A 148 -10.10 0.59 9.09
N ALA A 149 -11.39 0.43 8.80
CA ALA A 149 -12.14 1.36 7.95
C ALA A 149 -12.10 2.79 8.49
N GLU A 150 -12.40 2.95 9.79
CA GLU A 150 -12.37 4.25 10.46
C GLU A 150 -10.94 4.80 10.57
N THR A 151 -9.98 3.96 10.95
CA THR A 151 -8.57 4.34 11.06
C THR A 151 -8.02 4.82 9.71
N PHE A 152 -8.34 4.11 8.62
CA PHE A 152 -7.92 4.48 7.27
C PHE A 152 -8.55 5.82 6.84
N LYS A 153 -9.87 5.99 7.05
CA LYS A 153 -10.55 7.25 6.75
C LYS A 153 -9.91 8.42 7.48
N ASN A 154 -9.71 8.32 8.80
CA ASN A 154 -9.09 9.35 9.60
C ASN A 154 -7.67 9.68 9.13
N LYS A 155 -6.93 8.67 8.68
CA LYS A 155 -5.61 8.84 8.10
C LYS A 155 -5.64 9.61 6.79
N MET A 156 -6.60 9.33 5.91
CA MET A 156 -6.76 10.05 4.63
C MET A 156 -7.16 11.51 4.86
N ASP A 157 -8.04 11.76 5.81
CA ASP A 157 -8.44 13.13 6.20
C ASP A 157 -7.24 13.93 6.74
N ALA A 158 -6.45 13.33 7.64
CA ALA A 158 -5.24 13.95 8.17
C ALA A 158 -4.21 14.24 7.06
N TRP A 159 -4.00 13.32 6.14
CA TRP A 159 -3.08 13.53 5.01
C TRP A 159 -3.55 14.64 4.06
N THR A 160 -4.86 14.75 3.83
CA THR A 160 -5.44 15.85 3.04
C THR A 160 -5.18 17.19 3.70
N ALA A 161 -5.39 17.28 5.02
CA ALA A 161 -5.11 18.49 5.79
C ALA A 161 -3.62 18.88 5.78
N GLU A 162 -2.70 17.90 5.70
CA GLU A 162 -1.26 18.10 5.55
C GLU A 162 -0.83 18.53 4.13
N GLY A 163 -1.76 18.66 3.17
CA GLY A 163 -1.46 18.96 1.78
C GLY A 163 -0.89 17.78 0.98
N LYS A 164 -1.03 16.57 1.46
CA LYS A 164 -0.61 15.37 0.72
C LYS A 164 -1.54 15.10 -0.47
N ARG A 165 -0.98 14.55 -1.55
CA ARG A 165 -1.70 14.10 -2.74
C ARG A 165 -1.31 12.66 -3.06
N ILE A 166 -2.26 11.93 -3.61
CA ILE A 166 -2.08 10.55 -4.10
C ILE A 166 -2.14 10.58 -5.62
N GLY A 167 -1.12 9.99 -6.26
CA GLY A 167 -1.08 9.80 -7.71
C GLY A 167 -1.89 8.58 -8.11
N ILE A 168 -2.83 8.79 -9.02
CA ILE A 168 -3.64 7.75 -9.66
C ILE A 168 -3.28 7.73 -11.13
N PRO A 169 -3.07 6.56 -11.78
CA PRO A 169 -2.77 6.49 -13.20
C PRO A 169 -3.81 7.26 -14.03
N ALA A 170 -3.34 8.14 -14.90
CA ALA A 170 -4.20 8.88 -15.81
C ALA A 170 -4.36 8.12 -17.13
N PHE A 171 -5.54 8.25 -17.79
CA PHE A 171 -5.85 7.55 -19.04
C PHE A 171 -4.85 7.83 -20.19
N MET A 172 -4.30 9.04 -20.25
CA MET A 172 -3.34 9.44 -21.29
C MET A 172 -1.86 9.36 -20.82
N GLY A 173 -1.59 8.57 -19.79
CA GLY A 173 -0.27 8.48 -19.17
C GLY A 173 -0.04 9.54 -18.08
N GLY A 174 0.97 9.31 -17.22
CA GLY A 174 1.24 10.12 -16.03
C GLY A 174 0.32 9.82 -14.87
N ALA A 175 0.13 10.77 -13.96
CA ALA A 175 -0.70 10.61 -12.78
C ALA A 175 -1.61 11.83 -12.52
N ASN A 176 -2.86 11.56 -12.20
CA ASN A 176 -3.75 12.53 -11.60
C ASN A 176 -3.48 12.58 -10.09
N TRP A 177 -3.22 13.76 -9.55
CA TRP A 177 -2.89 13.95 -8.14
C TRP A 177 -4.12 14.45 -7.39
N LEU A 178 -4.69 13.59 -6.52
CA LEU A 178 -5.93 13.85 -5.80
C LEU A 178 -5.70 13.95 -4.29
N PRO A 179 -6.56 14.71 -3.57
CA PRO A 179 -6.58 14.68 -2.11
C PRO A 179 -6.85 13.25 -1.61
N PRO A 180 -6.16 12.78 -0.54
CA PRO A 180 -6.35 11.42 -0.01
C PRO A 180 -7.77 11.10 0.45
N ASN A 181 -8.53 12.09 0.91
CA ASN A 181 -9.94 11.93 1.34
C ASN A 181 -10.95 12.19 0.23
N ASP A 182 -10.52 12.29 -1.02
CA ASP A 182 -11.46 12.36 -2.14
C ASP A 182 -12.44 11.18 -2.09
N SER A 183 -13.67 11.43 -2.55
CA SER A 183 -14.74 10.42 -2.57
C SER A 183 -14.33 9.10 -3.22
N HIS A 184 -13.36 9.16 -4.11
CA HIS A 184 -12.76 8.02 -4.76
C HIS A 184 -12.02 7.08 -3.79
N LEU A 185 -11.26 7.64 -2.83
CA LEU A 185 -10.57 6.84 -1.80
C LEU A 185 -11.54 6.38 -0.70
N ALA A 186 -12.57 7.16 -0.40
CA ALA A 186 -13.63 6.75 0.51
C ALA A 186 -14.38 5.51 0.00
N THR A 187 -14.59 5.38 -1.31
CA THR A 187 -15.24 4.21 -1.92
C THR A 187 -14.39 2.93 -1.88
N LEU A 188 -13.08 3.02 -1.61
CA LEU A 188 -12.23 1.83 -1.41
C LEU A 188 -12.66 1.00 -0.20
N LEU A 189 -13.21 1.63 0.83
CA LEU A 189 -13.65 0.96 2.05
C LEU A 189 -14.97 0.23 1.88
N ASP A 190 -15.78 0.66 0.91
CA ASP A 190 -17.04 0.01 0.54
C ASP A 190 -16.85 -1.07 -0.55
N ALA A 191 -15.67 -1.18 -1.14
CA ALA A 191 -15.37 -2.19 -2.14
C ALA A 191 -15.35 -3.59 -1.51
N LYS A 192 -16.04 -4.56 -2.17
CA LYS A 192 -16.01 -5.95 -1.73
C LYS A 192 -14.58 -6.48 -1.81
N GLU A 193 -14.21 -7.27 -0.80
CA GLU A 193 -12.98 -8.05 -0.73
C GLU A 193 -12.74 -8.80 -2.05
N VAL A 194 -11.59 -8.55 -2.68
CA VAL A 194 -11.19 -9.20 -3.92
C VAL A 194 -10.09 -10.19 -3.58
N SER A 195 -10.27 -11.44 -3.98
CA SER A 195 -9.30 -12.50 -3.69
C SER A 195 -7.97 -12.27 -4.43
N ILE A 196 -6.90 -12.89 -3.93
CA ILE A 196 -5.55 -12.86 -4.51
C ILE A 196 -5.53 -13.17 -6.03
N ARG A 197 -6.45 -14.01 -6.52
CA ARG A 197 -6.56 -14.38 -7.94
C ARG A 197 -6.86 -13.21 -8.86
N ASP A 198 -7.50 -12.16 -8.36
CA ASP A 198 -7.89 -11.01 -9.17
C ASP A 198 -6.75 -10.00 -9.31
N TYR A 199 -5.72 -10.06 -8.43
CA TYR A 199 -4.50 -9.25 -8.55
C TYR A 199 -3.64 -9.69 -9.74
N GLU A 200 -3.61 -10.99 -10.06
CA GLU A 200 -2.85 -11.55 -11.18
C GLU A 200 -3.47 -11.21 -12.56
N GLN A 201 -4.77 -10.86 -12.59
CA GLN A 201 -5.49 -10.54 -13.84
C GLN A 201 -5.52 -9.03 -14.14
N ALA A 202 -5.11 -8.18 -13.22
CA ALA A 202 -5.16 -6.71 -13.34
C ALA A 202 -3.79 -6.08 -13.65
N GLY A 203 -2.74 -6.89 -13.87
CA GLY A 203 -1.36 -6.48 -14.21
C GLY A 203 -1.09 -6.43 -15.71
#